data_312d52a08b418477a7cbffc58eba85f1
#
_entry.id   312d52a08b418477a7cbffc58eba85f1
#
_cell.length_a   1.000
_cell.length_b   1.000
_cell.length_c   1.000
_cell.angle_alpha   90.00
_cell.angle_beta   90.00
_cell.angle_gamma   90.00
#
_symmetry.space_group_name_H-M   'P 1'
#
loop_
_entity.id
_entity.type
_entity.pdbx_description
1 polymer ?
#
loop_
_entity_poly.entity_id
_entity_poly.type
_entity_poly.pdbx_seq_one_letter_code
_entity_poly.pdbx_strand_id
1 'polypeptide(L)'
;MFDIKYFTNTRFQVLHCLYETSDKNYCTRITQQEVAEMLHLSRLTVNSMLQQLRDDGFVEFDSTRINKYTLTQKGIEAVETITPVKD
;
A
#
# COMPACT_ATOMS: atom_id res chain seq x y z
N MET A 1 -19.55 3.81 -6.70
CA MET A 1 -19.58 4.87 -5.70
C MET A 1 -18.43 4.71 -4.73
N PHE A 2 -17.83 5.81 -4.37
CA PHE A 2 -16.71 5.84 -3.47
C PHE A 2 -17.15 5.61 -2.02
N ASP A 3 -16.52 4.68 -1.32
CA ASP A 3 -16.85 4.40 0.08
C ASP A 3 -15.80 5.08 0.97
N ILE A 4 -16.24 6.10 1.70
CA ILE A 4 -15.34 6.89 2.54
C ILE A 4 -14.67 6.07 3.63
N LYS A 5 -15.25 4.93 4.02
CA LYS A 5 -14.64 4.05 5.02
C LYS A 5 -13.26 3.60 4.59
N TYR A 6 -13.02 3.42 3.31
CA TYR A 6 -11.72 2.97 2.82
C TYR A 6 -10.68 4.06 2.94
N PHE A 7 -11.08 5.32 2.89
CA PHE A 7 -10.11 6.42 3.06
C PHE A 7 -9.70 6.61 4.50
N THR A 8 -10.55 6.21 5.45
CA THR A 8 -10.20 6.28 6.86
C THR A 8 -9.53 4.99 7.35
N ASN A 9 -9.53 3.95 6.53
CA ASN A 9 -8.92 2.69 6.88
C ASN A 9 -7.41 2.78 6.73
N THR A 10 -6.68 2.64 7.83
CA THR A 10 -5.23 2.78 7.84
C THR A 10 -4.55 1.80 6.90
N ARG A 11 -5.03 0.56 6.86
CA ARG A 11 -4.46 -0.47 5.99
C ARG A 11 -4.59 -0.07 4.52
N PHE A 12 -5.74 0.47 4.14
CA PHE A 12 -5.93 0.93 2.78
C PHE A 12 -5.03 2.13 2.47
N GLN A 13 -4.84 3.04 3.44
CA GLN A 13 -3.96 4.19 3.25
C GLN A 13 -2.54 3.73 2.94
N VAL A 14 -2.06 2.70 3.63
CA VAL A 14 -0.73 2.14 3.36
C VAL A 14 -0.68 1.54 1.96
N LEU A 15 -1.69 0.75 1.59
CA LEU A 15 -1.75 0.15 0.25
C LEU A 15 -1.76 1.23 -0.83
N HIS A 16 -2.56 2.27 -0.64
CA HIS A 16 -2.63 3.38 -1.59
C HIS A 16 -1.29 4.10 -1.71
N CYS A 17 -0.59 4.27 -0.59
CA CYS A 17 0.73 4.89 -0.59
C CYS A 17 1.72 4.07 -1.43
N LEU A 18 1.70 2.74 -1.28
CA LEU A 18 2.56 1.87 -2.09
C LEU A 18 2.21 1.97 -3.56
N TYR A 19 0.92 2.04 -3.87
CA TYR A 19 0.46 2.17 -5.24
C TYR A 19 0.95 3.48 -5.87
N GLU A 20 0.81 4.59 -5.14
CA GLU A 20 1.18 5.91 -5.64
C GLU A 20 2.69 6.07 -5.83
N THR A 21 3.49 5.34 -5.05
CA THR A 21 4.94 5.40 -5.16
C THR A 21 5.50 4.31 -6.08
N SER A 22 4.66 3.43 -6.61
CA SER A 22 5.12 2.33 -7.45
C SER A 22 5.44 2.79 -8.86
N ASP A 23 6.28 2.00 -9.54
CA ASP A 23 6.64 2.24 -10.92
C ASP A 23 5.59 1.57 -11.85
N LYS A 24 5.90 1.52 -13.13
CA LYS A 24 4.99 0.94 -14.13
C LYS A 24 4.72 -0.54 -13.91
N ASN A 25 5.57 -1.21 -13.13
CA ASN A 25 5.41 -2.63 -12.81
C ASN A 25 4.74 -2.83 -11.45
N TYR A 26 4.20 -1.76 -10.85
CA TYR A 26 3.57 -1.77 -9.54
C TYR A 26 4.54 -2.21 -8.43
N CYS A 27 5.81 -1.88 -8.62
CA CYS A 27 6.88 -2.19 -7.69
C CYS A 27 7.34 -0.89 -7.05
N THR A 28 7.47 -0.87 -5.74
CA THR A 28 7.94 0.33 -5.04
C THR A 28 9.09 -0.02 -4.12
N ARG A 29 10.02 0.91 -3.97
CA ARG A 29 11.14 0.81 -3.03
C ARG A 29 11.00 1.98 -2.07
N ILE A 30 10.42 1.71 -0.93
CA ILE A 30 10.12 2.73 0.06
C ILE A 30 10.32 2.13 1.45
N THR A 31 10.91 2.89 2.36
CA THR A 31 11.10 2.40 3.71
C THR A 31 9.82 2.55 4.51
N GLN A 32 9.70 1.75 5.57
CA GLN A 32 8.57 1.88 6.50
C GLN A 32 8.56 3.26 7.14
N GLN A 33 9.74 3.82 7.40
CA GLN A 33 9.85 5.16 7.97
C GLN A 33 9.28 6.21 7.01
N GLU A 34 9.59 6.08 5.72
CA GLU A 34 9.05 7.00 4.72
C GLU A 34 7.53 6.93 4.64
N VAL A 35 6.99 5.72 4.64
CA VAL A 35 5.53 5.54 4.64
C VAL A 35 4.92 6.16 5.89
N ALA A 36 5.54 5.91 7.05
CA ALA A 36 5.06 6.45 8.31
C ALA A 36 5.02 7.99 8.28
N GLU A 37 6.06 8.60 7.72
CA GLU A 37 6.12 10.05 7.63
C GLU A 37 5.07 10.60 6.66
N MET A 38 4.89 9.94 5.53
CA MET A 38 3.91 10.40 4.53
C MET A 38 2.48 10.32 5.05
N LEU A 39 2.18 9.31 5.87
CA LEU A 39 0.82 9.08 6.35
C LEU A 39 0.60 9.54 7.79
N HIS A 40 1.64 10.09 8.43
CA HIS A 40 1.58 10.52 9.83
C HIS A 40 1.20 9.37 10.76
N LEU A 41 1.82 8.22 10.53
CA LEU A 41 1.61 7.02 11.33
C LEU A 41 2.90 6.63 12.03
N SER A 42 2.80 5.78 13.04
CA SER A 42 4.00 5.23 13.67
C SER A 42 4.58 4.14 12.76
N ARG A 43 5.88 3.93 12.86
CA ARG A 43 6.56 2.90 12.10
C ARG A 43 6.03 1.50 12.45
N LEU A 44 5.69 1.28 13.72
CA LEU A 44 5.10 0.01 14.15
C LEU A 44 3.75 -0.24 13.48
N THR A 45 2.94 0.80 13.38
CA THR A 45 1.64 0.70 12.71
C THR A 45 1.84 0.36 11.23
N VAL A 46 2.79 1.03 10.56
CA VAL A 46 3.07 0.75 9.16
C VAL A 46 3.52 -0.70 8.98
N ASN A 47 4.42 -1.18 9.84
CA ASN A 47 4.89 -2.56 9.77
C ASN A 47 3.73 -3.54 9.91
N SER A 48 2.85 -3.31 10.88
CA SER A 48 1.69 -4.17 11.10
C SER A 48 0.77 -4.18 9.89
N MET A 49 0.51 -3.00 9.31
CA MET A 49 -0.36 -2.90 8.14
C MET A 49 0.23 -3.59 6.92
N LEU A 50 1.55 -3.45 6.72
CA LEU A 50 2.22 -4.12 5.61
C LEU A 50 2.12 -5.64 5.74
N GLN A 51 2.30 -6.16 6.95
CA GLN A 51 2.17 -7.60 7.16
C GLN A 51 0.75 -8.08 6.89
N GLN A 52 -0.25 -7.31 7.30
CA GLN A 52 -1.64 -7.66 7.02
C GLN A 52 -1.93 -7.63 5.52
N LEU A 53 -1.40 -6.64 4.81
CA LEU A 53 -1.58 -6.55 3.37
C LEU A 53 -0.95 -7.74 2.65
N ARG A 54 0.23 -8.16 3.10
CA ARG A 54 0.89 -9.34 2.55
C ARG A 54 0.05 -10.60 2.82
N ASP A 55 -0.40 -10.76 4.07
CA ASP A 55 -1.16 -11.95 4.46
C ASP A 55 -2.48 -12.04 3.72
N ASP A 56 -3.08 -10.90 3.41
CA ASP A 56 -4.35 -10.84 2.68
C ASP A 56 -4.17 -10.92 1.17
N GLY A 57 -2.92 -10.98 0.70
CA GLY A 57 -2.63 -11.13 -0.71
C GLY A 57 -2.69 -9.87 -1.54
N PHE A 58 -2.62 -8.69 -0.91
CA PHE A 58 -2.63 -7.42 -1.63
C PHE A 58 -1.25 -6.99 -2.10
N VAL A 59 -0.20 -7.39 -1.38
CA VAL A 59 1.18 -7.06 -1.75
C VAL A 59 2.07 -8.26 -1.53
N GLU A 60 3.23 -8.25 -2.21
CA GLU A 60 4.28 -9.23 -2.02
C GLU A 60 5.54 -8.51 -1.57
N PHE A 61 6.27 -9.13 -0.66
CA PHE A 61 7.57 -8.62 -0.22
C PHE A 61 8.66 -9.32 -1.05
N ASP A 62 9.64 -8.55 -1.49
CA ASP A 62 10.77 -9.13 -2.20
C ASP A 62 11.64 -9.89 -1.20
N SER A 63 11.89 -11.17 -1.46
CA SER A 63 12.65 -12.02 -0.55
C SER A 63 14.14 -11.69 -0.55
N THR A 64 14.63 -10.99 -1.57
CA THR A 64 16.06 -10.68 -1.70
C THR A 64 16.40 -9.24 -1.40
N ARG A 65 15.40 -8.36 -1.30
CA ARG A 65 15.63 -6.92 -1.08
C ARG A 65 14.69 -6.39 -0.03
N ILE A 66 15.28 -5.76 0.97
CA ILE A 66 14.49 -5.11 2.02
C ILE A 66 13.85 -3.84 1.45
N ASN A 67 12.67 -3.51 1.94
CA ASN A 67 11.93 -2.29 1.56
C ASN A 67 11.48 -2.28 0.09
N LYS A 68 11.40 -3.45 -0.52
CA LYS A 68 10.88 -3.57 -1.88
C LYS A 68 9.58 -4.35 -1.84
N TYR A 69 8.52 -3.72 -2.35
CA TYR A 69 7.18 -4.30 -2.32
C TYR A 69 6.57 -4.24 -3.71
N THR A 70 5.77 -5.24 -4.04
CA THR A 70 5.06 -5.28 -5.32
C THR A 70 3.58 -5.49 -5.04
N LEU A 71 2.72 -4.67 -5.66
CA LEU A 71 1.29 -4.87 -5.54
C LEU A 71 0.88 -6.08 -6.39
N THR A 72 0.05 -6.94 -5.81
CA THR A 72 -0.52 -8.05 -6.57
C THR A 72 -1.68 -7.53 -7.40
N GLN A 73 -2.19 -8.36 -8.31
CA GLN A 73 -3.37 -7.99 -9.08
C GLN A 73 -4.53 -7.62 -8.16
N LYS A 74 -4.70 -8.35 -7.07
CA LYS A 74 -5.73 -8.07 -6.08
C LYS A 74 -5.52 -6.69 -5.45
N GLY A 75 -4.28 -6.34 -5.14
CA GLY A 75 -3.96 -5.04 -4.56
C GLY A 75 -4.22 -3.90 -5.54
N ILE A 76 -3.82 -4.09 -6.79
CA ILE A 76 -4.05 -3.09 -7.83
C ILE A 76 -5.54 -2.84 -8.01
N GLU A 77 -6.31 -3.93 -8.11
CA GLU A 77 -7.75 -3.81 -8.30
C GLU A 77 -8.43 -3.15 -7.13
N ALA A 78 -7.97 -3.44 -5.92
CA ALA A 78 -8.53 -2.83 -4.72
C ALA A 78 -8.36 -1.32 -4.75
N VAL A 79 -7.16 -0.85 -5.08
CA VAL A 79 -6.90 0.59 -5.14
C VAL A 79 -7.68 1.24 -6.27
N GLU A 80 -7.66 0.64 -7.45
CA GLU A 80 -8.29 1.24 -8.63
C GLU A 80 -9.81 1.23 -8.54
N THR A 81 -10.38 0.26 -7.84
CA THR A 81 -11.83 0.20 -7.64
C THR A 81 -12.31 1.25 -6.65
N ILE A 82 -11.51 1.51 -5.62
CA ILE A 82 -11.91 2.40 -4.53
C ILE A 82 -11.54 3.84 -4.80
N THR A 83 -10.36 4.06 -5.37
CA THR A 83 -9.87 5.41 -5.64
C THR A 83 -10.55 5.97 -6.89
N PRO A 84 -11.16 7.15 -6.80
CA PRO A 84 -11.79 7.75 -7.99
C PRO A 84 -10.75 7.94 -9.09
N VAL A 85 -11.12 7.59 -10.30
CA VAL A 85 -10.27 7.77 -11.46
C VAL A 85 -10.19 9.24 -11.78
N LYS A 86 -8.98 9.75 -11.96
CA LYS A 86 -8.79 11.12 -12.42
C LYS A 86 -8.71 11.13 -13.93
N ASP A 87 -9.49 11.95 -14.49
CA ASP A 87 -9.42 12.16 -15.93
C ASP A 87 -8.31 13.10 -16.31
#